data_dfc9b9daa1781e9268b346e23d125328
#
_entry.id   dfc9b9daa1781e9268b346e23d125328
#
_cell.length_a   1.000
_cell.length_b   1.000
_cell.length_c   1.000
_cell.angle_alpha   90.00
_cell.angle_beta   90.00
_cell.angle_gamma   90.00
#
_symmetry.space_group_name_H-M   'P 1'
#
loop_
_entity.id
_entity.type
_entity.pdbx_description
1 polymer ?
#
loop_
_entity_poly.entity_id
_entity_poly.type
_entity_poly.pdbx_seq_one_letter_code
_entity_poly.pdbx_strand_id
1 'polypeptide(L)'
;MHRTAIIATVTAALAFGAANAAEGQSLGERLKRRAEEAAKRKVEQRVDQRAGKATDAALDKAEGTVKCAASDTKCIDKAKAEGKTVDTSGGADAAAPAAGGSAAAGGASPEAAAAMKPGEGAWANYDFKPGDRILYYDDFTKDEVGDFPRRMEFKEGAMEIVEWQGGRWLRANSDSRFFITLPEVLPARFTMEFDFATPDGEAWIWFGDDQNRRVIVSGASGYTAVYNHKTGVNARGTFSKGHEERNSIYKARILGDGQYVKVYVGDRRILNVPNADLERSNKIAFWVDAHEQNPAMFANFRVAAGGKKLYDALAESGRVATQGIYFDTGSDRVRPESSPTLKEIAAMLKEHEDLKLTIEGHTDNVGAAAANQSLSEKRAAAVKVALVGSYGVDAARLESKGLGATKPAAKNDTAEGRQKNRRVELVKM
;
A
#
# COMPACT_ATOMS: atom_id res chain seq x y z
N MET A 1 47.84 46.66 44.81
CA MET A 1 47.13 45.51 44.17
C MET A 1 45.68 45.78 44.07
N HIS A 2 45.24 46.73 43.26
CA HIS A 2 43.81 47.03 43.00
C HIS A 2 43.73 47.83 41.71
N ARG A 3 43.86 47.19 40.54
CA ARG A 3 43.58 47.84 39.21
C ARG A 3 43.32 46.87 38.06
N THR A 4 42.93 45.61 38.31
CA THR A 4 42.73 44.63 37.24
C THR A 4 41.31 43.98 37.22
N ALA A 5 40.34 44.51 37.98
CA ALA A 5 39.01 43.89 38.11
C ALA A 5 37.87 44.68 37.45
N ILE A 6 38.12 45.76 36.70
CA ILE A 6 37.05 46.62 36.14
C ILE A 6 36.93 46.50 34.59
N ILE A 7 37.86 45.87 33.93
CA ILE A 7 37.81 45.77 32.44
C ILE A 7 37.06 44.50 31.94
N ALA A 8 36.83 43.51 32.81
CA ALA A 8 36.15 42.26 32.42
C ALA A 8 34.62 42.34 32.40
N THR A 9 34.02 43.39 33.00
CA THR A 9 32.56 43.52 33.13
C THR A 9 31.90 44.36 32.03
N VAL A 10 32.66 45.13 31.27
CA VAL A 10 32.09 45.97 30.19
C VAL A 10 32.06 45.25 28.84
N THR A 11 32.90 44.23 28.64
CA THR A 11 32.91 43.43 27.40
C THR A 11 31.81 42.36 27.37
N ALA A 12 31.28 41.94 28.50
CA ALA A 12 30.16 40.99 28.56
C ALA A 12 28.81 41.65 28.28
N ALA A 13 28.66 42.94 28.50
CA ALA A 13 27.41 43.66 28.24
C ALA A 13 27.20 44.04 26.77
N LEU A 14 28.26 44.10 25.97
CA LEU A 14 28.20 44.40 24.53
C LEU A 14 27.99 43.17 23.68
N ALA A 15 28.29 41.96 24.17
CA ALA A 15 28.04 40.70 23.47
C ALA A 15 26.56 40.23 23.62
N PHE A 16 25.86 40.64 24.65
CA PHE A 16 24.43 40.34 24.86
C PHE A 16 23.48 41.26 24.08
N GLY A 17 23.95 42.44 23.66
CA GLY A 17 23.16 43.40 22.86
C GLY A 17 23.10 43.08 21.35
N ALA A 18 24.04 42.28 20.83
CA ALA A 18 24.11 41.94 19.41
C ALA A 18 23.32 40.63 19.05
N ALA A 19 23.01 39.79 20.03
CA ALA A 19 22.25 38.54 19.80
C ALA A 19 20.72 38.78 19.78
N ASN A 20 20.19 39.89 20.26
CA ASN A 20 18.76 40.19 20.30
C ASN A 20 18.28 41.08 19.14
N ALA A 21 19.13 41.46 18.21
CA ALA A 21 18.72 42.24 17.02
C ALA A 21 18.19 41.40 15.85
N ALA A 22 18.27 40.05 15.91
CA ALA A 22 17.76 39.14 14.87
C ALA A 22 16.34 38.62 15.13
N GLU A 23 15.73 38.87 16.28
CA GLU A 23 14.36 38.43 16.63
C GLU A 23 13.30 39.55 16.68
N GLY A 24 13.58 40.67 16.05
CA GLY A 24 12.73 41.89 16.08
C GLY A 24 11.62 41.98 15.03
N GLN A 25 11.08 40.90 14.53
CA GLN A 25 9.82 41.01 13.79
C GLN A 25 8.63 41.06 14.76
N SER A 26 7.93 42.19 14.77
CA SER A 26 6.78 42.39 15.65
C SER A 26 5.72 41.31 15.41
N LEU A 27 4.99 40.94 16.46
CA LEU A 27 3.88 39.97 16.36
C LEU A 27 2.92 40.33 15.22
N GLY A 28 2.73 41.65 14.95
CA GLY A 28 1.92 42.16 13.87
C GLY A 28 2.45 41.82 12.47
N GLU A 29 3.79 41.85 12.26
CA GLU A 29 4.39 41.46 10.98
C GLU A 29 4.30 39.96 10.72
N ARG A 30 4.45 39.12 11.76
CA ARG A 30 4.25 37.67 11.65
C ARG A 30 2.79 37.33 11.34
N LEU A 31 1.83 38.00 11.95
CA LEU A 31 0.41 37.84 11.65
C LEU A 31 0.04 38.32 10.25
N LYS A 32 0.60 39.42 9.79
CA LYS A 32 0.39 39.95 8.45
C LYS A 32 0.93 39.00 7.38
N ARG A 33 2.14 38.47 7.57
CA ARG A 33 2.76 37.48 6.68
C ARG A 33 1.97 36.19 6.60
N ARG A 34 1.47 35.67 7.74
CA ARG A 34 0.57 34.48 7.78
C ARG A 34 -0.75 34.74 7.05
N ALA A 35 -1.31 35.93 7.19
CA ALA A 35 -2.54 36.31 6.49
C ALA A 35 -2.33 36.41 4.96
N GLU A 36 -1.20 36.96 4.53
CA GLU A 36 -0.81 37.04 3.10
C GLU A 36 -0.56 35.64 2.51
N GLU A 37 0.13 34.76 3.23
CA GLU A 37 0.34 33.37 2.83
C GLU A 37 -0.97 32.57 2.77
N ALA A 38 -1.89 32.77 3.72
CA ALA A 38 -3.21 32.15 3.69
C ALA A 38 -4.08 32.66 2.53
N ALA A 39 -3.98 33.95 2.20
CA ALA A 39 -4.66 34.52 1.06
C ALA A 39 -4.11 33.97 -0.28
N LYS A 40 -2.78 33.84 -0.43
CA LYS A 40 -2.16 33.20 -1.58
C LYS A 40 -2.63 31.77 -1.78
N ARG A 41 -2.61 30.94 -0.72
CA ARG A 41 -3.10 29.55 -0.77
C ARG A 41 -4.56 29.44 -1.20
N LYS A 42 -5.44 30.38 -0.74
CA LYS A 42 -6.85 30.39 -1.18
C LYS A 42 -7.01 30.76 -2.65
N VAL A 43 -6.14 31.63 -3.20
CA VAL A 43 -6.16 31.97 -4.62
C VAL A 43 -5.68 30.78 -5.45
N GLU A 44 -4.58 30.13 -5.07
CA GLU A 44 -4.05 28.93 -5.72
C GLU A 44 -5.10 27.80 -5.74
N GLN A 45 -5.75 27.49 -4.60
CA GLN A 45 -6.83 26.51 -4.53
C GLN A 45 -8.02 26.82 -5.45
N ARG A 46 -8.37 28.10 -5.63
CA ARG A 46 -9.45 28.51 -6.57
C ARG A 46 -9.04 28.39 -8.03
N VAL A 47 -7.76 28.61 -8.35
CA VAL A 47 -7.23 28.42 -9.70
C VAL A 47 -7.22 26.93 -10.04
N ASP A 48 -6.74 26.07 -9.12
CA ASP A 48 -6.72 24.63 -9.32
C ASP A 48 -8.12 24.02 -9.44
N GLN A 49 -9.09 24.47 -8.63
CA GLN A 49 -10.48 24.04 -8.76
C GLN A 49 -11.14 24.49 -10.08
N ARG A 50 -10.75 25.64 -10.64
CA ARG A 50 -11.25 26.09 -11.95
C ARG A 50 -10.58 25.33 -13.09
N ALA A 51 -9.28 25.04 -12.97
CA ALA A 51 -8.57 24.23 -13.95
C ALA A 51 -9.10 22.79 -13.98
N GLY A 52 -9.36 22.17 -12.82
CA GLY A 52 -9.97 20.83 -12.71
C GLY A 52 -11.34 20.76 -13.37
N LYS A 53 -12.24 21.73 -13.06
CA LYS A 53 -13.59 21.76 -13.69
C LYS A 53 -13.57 22.01 -15.19
N ALA A 54 -12.56 22.76 -15.69
CA ALA A 54 -12.42 23.00 -17.13
C ALA A 54 -11.87 21.77 -17.86
N THR A 55 -10.99 20.98 -17.22
CA THR A 55 -10.49 19.70 -17.76
C THR A 55 -11.58 18.63 -17.76
N ASP A 56 -12.39 18.52 -16.70
CA ASP A 56 -13.50 17.57 -16.63
C ASP A 56 -14.56 17.86 -17.68
N ALA A 57 -14.93 19.14 -17.90
CA ALA A 57 -15.87 19.54 -18.92
C ALA A 57 -15.35 19.33 -20.36
N ALA A 58 -14.02 19.39 -20.55
CA ALA A 58 -13.39 19.10 -21.84
C ALA A 58 -13.30 17.59 -22.12
N LEU A 59 -13.06 16.77 -21.09
CA LEU A 59 -13.10 15.31 -21.16
C LEU A 59 -14.52 14.78 -21.42
N ASP A 60 -15.54 15.25 -20.68
CA ASP A 60 -16.95 14.91 -20.89
C ASP A 60 -17.40 15.21 -22.33
N LYS A 61 -16.86 16.27 -22.93
CA LYS A 61 -17.15 16.66 -24.31
C LYS A 61 -16.44 15.79 -25.37
N ALA A 62 -15.26 15.25 -25.02
CA ALA A 62 -14.50 14.34 -25.89
C ALA A 62 -15.04 12.90 -25.86
N GLU A 63 -15.64 12.47 -24.76
CA GLU A 63 -16.14 11.10 -24.56
C GLU A 63 -17.61 10.91 -24.99
N GLY A 64 -18.30 11.95 -25.42
CA GLY A 64 -19.70 11.84 -25.88
C GLY A 64 -20.69 11.49 -24.76
N THR A 65 -20.37 11.80 -23.50
CA THR A 65 -21.22 11.51 -22.34
C THR A 65 -22.15 12.69 -22.05
N VAL A 66 -23.44 12.41 -21.85
CA VAL A 66 -24.46 13.40 -21.48
C VAL A 66 -24.95 13.15 -20.06
N LYS A 67 -24.92 14.18 -19.22
CA LYS A 67 -25.44 14.11 -17.83
C LYS A 67 -26.94 14.40 -17.84
N CYS A 68 -27.75 13.42 -17.44
CA CYS A 68 -29.20 13.54 -17.29
C CYS A 68 -29.60 13.24 -15.84
N ALA A 69 -30.64 13.92 -15.32
CA ALA A 69 -31.21 13.51 -14.04
C ALA A 69 -31.87 12.12 -14.18
N ALA A 70 -31.72 11.28 -13.15
CA ALA A 70 -32.22 9.89 -13.18
C ALA A 70 -33.75 9.80 -13.46
N SER A 71 -34.51 10.85 -13.17
CA SER A 71 -35.94 10.99 -13.43
C SER A 71 -36.29 11.62 -14.79
N ASP A 72 -35.30 12.11 -15.55
CA ASP A 72 -35.53 12.78 -16.84
C ASP A 72 -35.41 11.80 -18.01
N THR A 73 -36.47 11.02 -18.22
CA THR A 73 -36.57 10.03 -19.28
C THR A 73 -36.40 10.63 -20.67
N LYS A 74 -36.82 11.89 -20.89
CA LYS A 74 -36.68 12.56 -22.21
C LYS A 74 -35.21 12.89 -22.53
N CYS A 75 -34.44 13.30 -21.53
CA CYS A 75 -33.00 13.53 -21.68
C CYS A 75 -32.29 12.21 -22.00
N ILE A 76 -32.62 11.15 -21.26
CA ILE A 76 -32.05 9.80 -21.41
C ILE A 76 -32.33 9.23 -22.80
N ASP A 77 -33.57 9.30 -23.24
CA ASP A 77 -33.98 8.75 -24.54
C ASP A 77 -33.37 9.51 -25.73
N LYS A 78 -33.26 10.84 -25.60
CA LYS A 78 -32.58 11.68 -26.58
C LYS A 78 -31.09 11.37 -26.70
N ALA A 79 -30.40 11.24 -25.57
CA ALA A 79 -28.97 10.92 -25.56
C ALA A 79 -28.69 9.53 -26.13
N LYS A 80 -29.55 8.54 -25.83
CA LYS A 80 -29.47 7.19 -26.42
C LYS A 80 -29.73 7.20 -27.94
N ALA A 81 -30.68 7.99 -28.40
CA ALA A 81 -30.99 8.13 -29.83
C ALA A 81 -29.82 8.80 -30.61
N GLU A 82 -29.04 9.64 -29.95
CA GLU A 82 -27.84 10.27 -30.50
C GLU A 82 -26.55 9.42 -30.33
N GLY A 83 -26.64 8.19 -29.81
CA GLY A 83 -25.53 7.27 -29.62
C GLY A 83 -24.56 7.70 -28.52
N LYS A 84 -25.03 8.53 -27.58
CA LYS A 84 -24.21 9.07 -26.47
C LYS A 84 -24.39 8.26 -25.20
N THR A 85 -23.33 8.18 -24.39
CA THR A 85 -23.37 7.57 -23.04
C THR A 85 -24.09 8.52 -22.07
N VAL A 86 -24.98 8.00 -21.22
CA VAL A 86 -25.78 8.80 -20.29
C VAL A 86 -25.23 8.60 -18.88
N ASP A 87 -24.87 9.70 -18.20
CA ASP A 87 -24.52 9.72 -16.79
C ASP A 87 -25.69 10.26 -15.96
N THR A 88 -26.25 9.42 -15.08
CA THR A 88 -27.39 9.75 -14.20
C THR A 88 -26.97 10.03 -12.75
N SER A 89 -25.69 10.22 -12.45
CA SER A 89 -25.16 10.39 -11.09
C SER A 89 -25.41 11.76 -10.43
N GLY A 90 -26.14 12.67 -11.06
CA GLY A 90 -26.41 14.03 -10.61
C GLY A 90 -27.89 14.33 -10.37
N GLY A 91 -28.44 13.97 -9.18
CA GLY A 91 -29.74 14.48 -8.81
C GLY A 91 -30.46 13.73 -7.70
N ALA A 92 -30.32 14.18 -6.45
CA ALA A 92 -31.33 14.05 -5.40
C ALA A 92 -31.06 15.04 -4.26
N ASP A 93 -31.68 16.23 -4.35
CA ASP A 93 -32.09 16.96 -3.14
C ASP A 93 -33.52 16.55 -2.85
N ALA A 94 -33.78 15.94 -1.69
CA ALA A 94 -34.95 16.11 -0.83
C ALA A 94 -34.99 15.14 0.35
N ALA A 95 -34.94 15.75 1.55
CA ALA A 95 -35.62 15.38 2.81
C ALA A 95 -35.30 14.03 3.48
N ALA A 96 -34.67 14.16 4.66
CA ALA A 96 -34.51 13.15 5.73
C ALA A 96 -35.87 12.75 6.36
N PRO A 97 -35.90 11.54 7.02
CA PRO A 97 -35.81 11.61 8.48
C PRO A 97 -34.78 10.64 9.08
N ALA A 98 -34.32 11.02 10.27
CA ALA A 98 -33.29 10.41 11.07
C ALA A 98 -33.61 9.01 11.60
N ALA A 99 -32.62 8.13 11.55
CA ALA A 99 -32.36 7.12 12.59
C ALA A 99 -30.94 6.54 12.36
N GLY A 100 -30.18 6.46 13.46
CA GLY A 100 -28.76 6.21 13.49
C GLY A 100 -28.29 4.87 12.91
N GLY A 101 -27.07 4.93 12.35
CA GLY A 101 -26.33 3.78 11.90
C GLY A 101 -25.01 4.25 11.30
N SER A 102 -23.92 3.98 11.99
CA SER A 102 -22.55 4.23 11.60
C SER A 102 -22.26 3.88 10.12
N ALA A 103 -22.00 4.89 9.30
CA ALA A 103 -21.59 4.70 7.91
C ALA A 103 -20.07 4.65 7.84
N ALA A 104 -19.55 3.50 7.49
CA ALA A 104 -18.15 3.25 7.15
C ALA A 104 -17.76 4.00 5.87
N ALA A 105 -16.55 4.52 5.88
CA ALA A 105 -15.86 5.27 4.85
C ALA A 105 -15.84 4.59 3.47
N GLY A 106 -15.91 5.41 2.42
CA GLY A 106 -15.92 4.99 1.02
C GLY A 106 -14.62 4.52 0.41
N GLY A 107 -14.07 3.44 0.93
CA GLY A 107 -13.41 2.45 0.10
C GLY A 107 -14.53 1.58 -0.48
N ALA A 108 -14.38 1.09 -1.71
CA ALA A 108 -15.31 0.12 -2.26
C ALA A 108 -15.65 -0.86 -1.14
N SER A 109 -16.96 -0.94 -0.80
CA SER A 109 -17.44 -1.78 0.28
C SER A 109 -16.73 -3.12 0.16
N PRO A 110 -16.29 -3.75 1.28
CA PRO A 110 -15.71 -5.08 1.23
C PRO A 110 -16.54 -6.05 0.41
N GLU A 111 -17.82 -5.84 0.35
CA GLU A 111 -18.79 -6.60 -0.42
C GLU A 111 -18.73 -6.30 -1.92
N ALA A 112 -18.47 -5.05 -2.33
CA ALA A 112 -18.29 -4.69 -3.73
C ALA A 112 -16.92 -5.14 -4.27
N ALA A 113 -15.84 -5.00 -3.46
CA ALA A 113 -14.54 -5.58 -3.78
C ALA A 113 -14.59 -7.11 -3.82
N ALA A 114 -15.50 -7.70 -3.05
CA ALA A 114 -15.78 -9.12 -2.98
C ALA A 114 -16.46 -9.69 -4.26
N ALA A 115 -17.12 -8.87 -5.02
CA ALA A 115 -17.83 -9.28 -6.25
C ALA A 115 -16.98 -9.15 -7.51
N MET A 116 -15.84 -8.40 -7.48
CA MET A 116 -14.99 -8.22 -8.65
C MET A 116 -14.15 -9.47 -8.93
N LYS A 117 -14.06 -9.84 -10.20
CA LYS A 117 -13.13 -10.88 -10.65
C LYS A 117 -11.73 -10.31 -10.86
N PRO A 118 -10.68 -11.15 -10.77
CA PRO A 118 -9.33 -10.73 -11.10
C PRO A 118 -9.27 -10.06 -12.48
N GLY A 119 -8.70 -8.85 -12.55
CA GLY A 119 -8.57 -8.08 -13.79
C GLY A 119 -9.77 -7.22 -14.18
N GLU A 120 -10.78 -7.11 -13.34
CA GLU A 120 -11.95 -6.24 -13.55
C GLU A 120 -11.88 -4.96 -12.71
N GLY A 121 -12.55 -3.89 -13.15
CA GLY A 121 -12.68 -2.62 -12.45
C GLY A 121 -11.32 -1.98 -12.13
N ALA A 122 -11.13 -1.50 -10.91
CA ALA A 122 -9.88 -0.88 -10.44
C ALA A 122 -8.66 -1.81 -10.57
N TRP A 123 -8.85 -3.12 -10.58
CA TRP A 123 -7.82 -4.14 -10.71
C TRP A 123 -7.39 -4.45 -12.15
N ALA A 124 -8.04 -3.86 -13.16
CA ALA A 124 -7.70 -4.08 -14.58
C ALA A 124 -6.26 -3.66 -14.89
N ASN A 125 -5.79 -2.57 -14.29
CA ASN A 125 -4.45 -2.01 -14.47
C ASN A 125 -3.51 -2.24 -13.27
N TYR A 126 -3.93 -3.03 -12.30
CA TYR A 126 -3.12 -3.38 -11.16
C TYR A 126 -2.05 -4.39 -11.58
N ASP A 127 -0.77 -4.05 -11.40
CA ASP A 127 0.38 -4.82 -11.88
C ASP A 127 1.40 -5.17 -10.78
N PHE A 128 1.03 -5.02 -9.51
CA PHE A 128 1.89 -5.43 -8.40
C PHE A 128 1.98 -6.95 -8.32
N LYS A 129 3.21 -7.45 -8.32
CA LYS A 129 3.52 -8.84 -8.00
C LYS A 129 4.51 -8.85 -6.84
N PRO A 130 4.19 -9.54 -5.75
CA PRO A 130 5.13 -9.66 -4.64
C PRO A 130 6.34 -10.46 -5.07
N GLY A 131 7.49 -10.17 -4.45
CA GLY A 131 8.66 -11.03 -4.57
C GLY A 131 8.35 -12.42 -4.02
N ASP A 132 8.96 -13.45 -4.60
CA ASP A 132 8.73 -14.86 -4.23
C ASP A 132 9.68 -15.35 -3.13
N ARG A 133 10.85 -14.73 -2.97
CA ARG A 133 11.81 -15.07 -1.92
C ARG A 133 11.67 -14.12 -0.73
N ILE A 134 10.94 -14.55 0.29
CA ILE A 134 10.68 -13.77 1.51
C ILE A 134 11.99 -13.58 2.28
N LEU A 135 12.37 -12.32 2.51
CA LEU A 135 13.51 -11.88 3.32
C LEU A 135 13.10 -11.57 4.76
N TYR A 136 11.90 -11.01 4.94
CA TYR A 136 11.33 -10.71 6.24
C TYR A 136 9.81 -10.82 6.16
N TYR A 137 9.21 -11.41 7.18
CA TYR A 137 7.76 -11.42 7.37
C TYR A 137 7.46 -11.38 8.87
N ASP A 138 6.59 -10.48 9.28
CA ASP A 138 6.12 -10.40 10.65
C ASP A 138 4.64 -9.99 10.72
N ASP A 139 3.85 -10.80 11.40
CA ASP A 139 2.44 -10.56 11.71
C ASP A 139 2.24 -10.37 13.23
N PHE A 140 3.34 -10.29 13.98
CA PHE A 140 3.42 -10.12 15.43
C PHE A 140 2.72 -11.19 16.26
N THR A 141 2.29 -12.30 15.65
CA THR A 141 1.59 -13.39 16.38
C THR A 141 2.47 -14.08 17.42
N LYS A 142 3.78 -13.88 17.38
CA LYS A 142 4.76 -14.44 18.33
C LYS A 142 5.22 -13.43 19.39
N ASP A 143 4.86 -12.15 19.24
CA ASP A 143 5.22 -11.12 20.20
C ASP A 143 4.14 -10.99 21.27
N GLU A 144 4.50 -10.52 22.45
CA GLU A 144 3.57 -10.30 23.54
C GLU A 144 2.93 -8.90 23.42
N VAL A 145 1.66 -8.79 23.81
CA VAL A 145 0.97 -7.51 23.89
C VAL A 145 1.59 -6.67 24.99
N GLY A 146 1.89 -5.41 24.68
CA GLY A 146 2.60 -4.48 25.56
C GLY A 146 4.11 -4.41 25.31
N ASP A 147 4.68 -5.38 24.60
CA ASP A 147 6.11 -5.40 24.26
C ASP A 147 6.38 -4.77 22.89
N PHE A 148 7.64 -4.36 22.67
CA PHE A 148 8.12 -4.01 21.32
C PHE A 148 8.46 -5.28 20.54
N PRO A 149 8.21 -5.34 19.19
CA PRO A 149 8.48 -6.55 18.39
C PRO A 149 9.92 -7.04 18.49
N ARG A 150 10.11 -8.31 18.83
CA ARG A 150 11.46 -8.92 19.05
C ARG A 150 12.34 -8.95 17.79
N ARG A 151 11.75 -8.88 16.62
CA ARG A 151 12.43 -8.97 15.32
C ARG A 151 12.71 -7.63 14.69
N MET A 152 12.34 -6.54 15.35
CA MET A 152 12.65 -5.18 14.98
C MET A 152 13.65 -4.59 15.93
N GLU A 153 14.40 -3.60 15.48
CA GLU A 153 15.36 -2.86 16.31
C GLU A 153 14.73 -1.53 16.73
N PHE A 154 14.51 -1.36 18.02
CA PHE A 154 14.03 -0.12 18.60
C PHE A 154 15.12 0.97 18.55
N LYS A 155 14.73 2.20 18.18
CA LYS A 155 15.65 3.33 18.21
C LYS A 155 15.19 4.43 19.16
N GLU A 156 13.96 4.89 19.04
CA GLU A 156 13.38 5.97 19.83
C GLU A 156 11.85 5.97 19.76
N GLY A 157 11.20 6.64 20.71
CA GLY A 157 9.75 6.81 20.77
C GLY A 157 9.04 5.90 21.76
N ALA A 158 7.72 5.78 21.63
CA ALA A 158 6.89 4.91 22.44
C ALA A 158 6.09 3.97 21.54
N MET A 159 6.46 2.70 21.52
CA MET A 159 5.88 1.69 20.63
C MET A 159 5.67 0.38 21.36
N GLU A 160 4.55 -0.28 21.08
CA GLU A 160 4.19 -1.57 21.66
C GLU A 160 3.25 -2.35 20.74
N ILE A 161 3.18 -3.67 20.93
CA ILE A 161 2.19 -4.52 20.27
C ILE A 161 0.86 -4.39 20.99
N VAL A 162 -0.21 -4.24 20.21
CA VAL A 162 -1.59 -4.21 20.70
C VAL A 162 -2.46 -5.18 19.90
N GLU A 163 -3.56 -5.62 20.51
CA GLU A 163 -4.63 -6.30 19.77
C GLU A 163 -5.62 -5.25 19.24
N TRP A 164 -5.76 -5.19 17.93
CA TRP A 164 -6.65 -4.25 17.28
C TRP A 164 -7.19 -4.83 15.96
N GLN A 165 -8.49 -4.59 15.69
CA GLN A 165 -9.17 -5.08 14.47
C GLN A 165 -8.97 -6.58 14.19
N GLY A 166 -8.95 -7.37 15.26
CA GLY A 166 -8.83 -8.83 15.16
C GLY A 166 -7.42 -9.35 14.82
N GLY A 167 -6.39 -8.50 14.90
CA GLY A 167 -4.98 -8.84 14.68
C GLY A 167 -4.04 -8.17 15.67
N ARG A 168 -2.74 -8.46 15.56
CA ARG A 168 -1.70 -7.79 16.33
C ARG A 168 -1.06 -6.68 15.50
N TRP A 169 -0.92 -5.52 16.13
CA TRP A 169 -0.44 -4.30 15.50
C TRP A 169 0.66 -3.67 16.33
N LEU A 170 1.67 -3.14 15.68
CA LEU A 170 2.63 -2.21 16.28
C LEU A 170 1.97 -0.85 16.37
N ARG A 171 1.72 -0.38 17.59
CA ARG A 171 1.19 0.94 17.91
C ARG A 171 2.34 1.88 18.24
N ALA A 172 2.41 3.04 17.62
CA ALA A 172 3.29 4.14 17.98
C ALA A 172 2.46 5.29 18.56
N ASN A 173 2.76 5.69 19.80
CA ASN A 173 2.04 6.72 20.56
C ASN A 173 2.75 8.10 20.53
N SER A 174 3.93 8.18 19.95
CA SER A 174 4.73 9.40 19.78
C SER A 174 5.58 9.27 18.54
N ASP A 175 6.27 10.34 18.17
CA ASP A 175 7.34 10.27 17.18
C ASP A 175 8.27 9.14 17.50
N SER A 176 8.43 8.23 16.55
CA SER A 176 9.08 6.96 16.79
C SER A 176 9.97 6.56 15.63
N ARG A 177 11.05 5.83 15.97
CA ARG A 177 11.95 5.27 14.96
C ARG A 177 12.29 3.83 15.27
N PHE A 178 12.22 2.97 14.26
CA PHE A 178 12.62 1.57 14.33
C PHE A 178 13.25 1.09 13.03
N PHE A 179 13.89 -0.08 13.10
CA PHE A 179 14.51 -0.71 11.94
C PHE A 179 14.04 -2.15 11.77
N ILE A 180 13.98 -2.57 10.51
CA ILE A 180 13.84 -3.96 10.09
C ILE A 180 15.19 -4.39 9.54
N THR A 181 15.84 -5.39 10.17
CA THR A 181 17.10 -5.96 9.70
C THR A 181 16.82 -7.20 8.85
N LEU A 182 17.36 -7.21 7.63
CA LEU A 182 17.22 -8.30 6.66
C LEU A 182 18.45 -9.22 6.71
N PRO A 183 18.33 -10.49 6.29
CA PRO A 183 19.44 -11.42 6.26
C PRO A 183 20.49 -11.08 5.19
N GLU A 184 20.16 -10.25 4.23
CA GLU A 184 21.03 -9.81 3.13
C GLU A 184 20.66 -8.39 2.68
N VAL A 185 21.54 -7.76 1.90
CA VAL A 185 21.25 -6.49 1.22
C VAL A 185 20.11 -6.67 0.23
N LEU A 186 19.19 -5.72 0.19
CA LEU A 186 18.08 -5.73 -0.77
C LEU A 186 18.60 -5.89 -2.20
N PRO A 187 18.08 -6.84 -2.99
CA PRO A 187 18.43 -6.99 -4.38
C PRO A 187 17.89 -5.83 -5.24
N ALA A 188 18.32 -5.75 -6.50
CA ALA A 188 17.84 -4.72 -7.44
C ALA A 188 16.30 -4.71 -7.55
N ARG A 189 15.70 -5.90 -7.53
CA ARG A 189 14.25 -6.05 -7.50
C ARG A 189 13.79 -6.58 -6.15
N PHE A 190 12.97 -5.80 -5.46
CA PHE A 190 12.38 -6.17 -4.18
C PHE A 190 10.95 -5.64 -4.06
N THR A 191 10.20 -6.21 -3.13
CA THR A 191 8.89 -5.70 -2.73
C THR A 191 8.83 -5.56 -1.21
N MET A 192 8.10 -4.56 -0.76
CA MET A 192 7.73 -4.37 0.63
C MET A 192 6.23 -4.16 0.73
N GLU A 193 5.61 -4.84 1.67
CA GLU A 193 4.18 -4.74 1.94
C GLU A 193 3.96 -4.58 3.44
N PHE A 194 2.98 -3.78 3.83
CA PHE A 194 2.51 -3.65 5.21
C PHE A 194 1.13 -3.01 5.26
N ASP A 195 0.40 -3.26 6.32
CA ASP A 195 -0.83 -2.55 6.63
C ASP A 195 -0.51 -1.37 7.55
N PHE A 196 -1.20 -0.25 7.37
CA PHE A 196 -0.98 0.95 8.17
C PHE A 196 -2.27 1.74 8.39
N ALA A 197 -2.33 2.43 9.54
CA ALA A 197 -3.24 3.53 9.81
C ALA A 197 -2.44 4.63 10.51
N THR A 198 -2.36 5.81 9.91
CA THR A 198 -1.65 6.98 10.45
C THR A 198 -2.63 8.15 10.46
N PRO A 199 -3.55 8.19 11.47
CA PRO A 199 -4.69 9.09 11.46
C PRO A 199 -4.33 10.57 11.62
N ASP A 200 -3.13 10.88 12.12
CA ASP A 200 -2.69 12.25 12.39
C ASP A 200 -1.22 12.49 12.03
N GLY A 201 -0.67 11.67 11.12
CA GLY A 201 0.74 11.76 10.76
C GLY A 201 1.10 10.99 9.51
N GLU A 202 2.36 10.67 9.39
CA GLU A 202 2.93 9.95 8.27
C GLU A 202 4.07 9.03 8.69
N ALA A 203 4.41 8.07 7.85
CA ALA A 203 5.59 7.25 8.01
C ALA A 203 6.57 7.49 6.86
N TRP A 204 7.83 7.68 7.19
CA TRP A 204 8.96 7.79 6.26
C TRP A 204 9.76 6.49 6.29
N ILE A 205 10.09 6.00 5.11
CA ILE A 205 10.71 4.70 4.93
C ILE A 205 11.97 4.87 4.10
N TRP A 206 13.11 4.45 4.65
CA TRP A 206 14.42 4.43 3.98
C TRP A 206 14.87 3.00 3.76
N PHE A 207 15.44 2.75 2.58
CA PHE A 207 15.97 1.45 2.18
C PHE A 207 17.51 1.40 2.20
N GLY A 208 18.14 2.44 2.71
CA GLY A 208 19.56 2.63 2.86
C GLY A 208 19.87 3.71 3.89
N ASP A 209 21.12 4.16 3.94
CA ASP A 209 21.58 5.13 4.94
C ASP A 209 21.32 6.59 4.55
N ASP A 210 21.04 6.86 3.26
CA ASP A 210 20.79 8.20 2.75
C ASP A 210 19.35 8.66 3.04
N GLN A 211 19.18 9.44 4.09
CA GLN A 211 17.87 9.99 4.50
C GLN A 211 17.23 10.92 3.45
N ASN A 212 17.95 11.32 2.41
CA ASN A 212 17.41 12.10 1.32
C ASN A 212 16.66 11.25 0.27
N ARG A 213 16.61 9.92 0.45
CA ARG A 213 15.92 8.98 -0.43
C ARG A 213 14.90 8.19 0.39
N ARG A 214 13.62 8.48 0.20
CA ARG A 214 12.57 7.86 1.02
C ARG A 214 11.25 7.69 0.28
N VAL A 215 10.48 6.77 0.80
CA VAL A 215 9.04 6.66 0.52
C VAL A 215 8.27 7.19 1.72
N ILE A 216 7.19 7.91 1.49
CA ILE A 216 6.28 8.42 2.53
C ILE A 216 4.90 7.83 2.30
N VAL A 217 4.23 7.45 3.38
CA VAL A 217 2.81 7.12 3.42
C VAL A 217 2.13 7.91 4.53
N SER A 218 0.99 8.55 4.24
CA SER A 218 0.22 9.34 5.18
C SER A 218 -1.27 9.03 5.06
N GLY A 219 -1.85 8.39 6.07
CA GLY A 219 -3.29 8.18 6.19
C GLY A 219 -4.02 9.49 6.48
N ALA A 220 -3.44 10.35 7.34
CA ALA A 220 -3.98 11.66 7.69
C ALA A 220 -4.23 12.56 6.48
N SER A 221 -3.29 12.61 5.56
CA SER A 221 -3.36 13.44 4.36
C SER A 221 -3.74 12.65 3.10
N GLY A 222 -3.90 11.32 3.21
CA GLY A 222 -4.33 10.45 2.11
C GLY A 222 -3.37 10.40 0.93
N TYR A 223 -2.05 10.50 1.16
CA TYR A 223 -1.07 10.50 0.09
C TYR A 223 0.10 9.55 0.33
N THR A 224 0.80 9.25 -0.76
CA THR A 224 2.14 8.67 -0.75
C THR A 224 3.09 9.51 -1.58
N ALA A 225 4.38 9.48 -1.25
CA ALA A 225 5.39 10.21 -1.99
C ALA A 225 6.70 9.41 -2.09
N VAL A 226 7.48 9.70 -3.13
CA VAL A 226 8.84 9.20 -3.34
C VAL A 226 9.77 10.38 -3.53
N TYR A 227 10.79 10.47 -2.70
CA TYR A 227 11.80 11.51 -2.74
C TYR A 227 13.18 10.93 -3.02
N ASN A 228 13.93 11.59 -3.89
CA ASN A 228 15.37 11.43 -4.04
C ASN A 228 16.00 12.78 -4.39
N HIS A 229 16.60 13.43 -3.42
CA HIS A 229 17.20 14.75 -3.60
C HIS A 229 18.40 14.72 -4.57
N LYS A 230 19.11 13.61 -4.69
CA LYS A 230 20.27 13.49 -5.61
C LYS A 230 19.85 13.52 -7.06
N THR A 231 18.72 12.93 -7.40
CA THR A 231 18.18 12.89 -8.77
C THR A 231 17.11 13.96 -9.01
N GLY A 232 16.75 14.75 -8.00
CA GLY A 232 15.69 15.75 -8.07
C GLY A 232 14.27 15.16 -8.10
N VAL A 233 14.12 13.88 -7.79
CA VAL A 233 12.81 13.21 -7.75
C VAL A 233 12.01 13.71 -6.56
N ASN A 234 10.79 14.20 -6.84
CA ASN A 234 9.78 14.57 -5.87
C ASN A 234 8.41 14.21 -6.47
N ALA A 235 8.02 12.95 -6.31
CA ALA A 235 6.76 12.43 -6.82
C ALA A 235 5.78 12.23 -5.67
N ARG A 236 4.54 12.74 -5.83
CA ARG A 236 3.46 12.60 -4.85
C ARG A 236 2.18 12.19 -5.54
N GLY A 237 1.41 11.31 -4.92
CA GLY A 237 0.10 10.87 -5.39
C GLY A 237 -0.88 10.68 -4.25
N THR A 238 -2.16 10.93 -4.51
CA THR A 238 -3.24 10.84 -3.51
C THR A 238 -3.99 9.53 -3.66
N PHE A 239 -4.31 8.87 -2.54
CA PHE A 239 -5.04 7.60 -2.54
C PHE A 239 -6.38 7.67 -1.79
N SER A 240 -6.58 8.66 -0.91
CA SER A 240 -7.82 8.85 -0.17
C SER A 240 -8.15 10.34 -0.01
N LYS A 241 -9.31 10.62 0.58
CA LYS A 241 -9.74 11.99 0.90
C LYS A 241 -9.05 12.58 2.15
N GLY A 242 -8.01 11.93 2.64
CA GLY A 242 -7.23 12.38 3.77
C GLY A 242 -8.05 12.41 5.06
N HIS A 243 -8.19 13.58 5.68
CA HIS A 243 -8.84 13.74 6.98
C HIS A 243 -10.26 13.16 7.09
N GLU A 244 -10.99 13.02 5.99
CA GLU A 244 -12.32 12.39 5.98
C GLU A 244 -12.23 10.87 6.21
N GLU A 245 -11.11 10.26 5.84
CA GLU A 245 -10.85 8.81 5.90
C GLU A 245 -9.66 8.45 6.81
N ARG A 246 -9.23 9.37 7.67
CA ARG A 246 -7.99 9.25 8.46
C ARG A 246 -7.87 8.00 9.34
N ASN A 247 -9.00 7.47 9.80
CA ASN A 247 -9.04 6.26 10.65
C ASN A 247 -9.09 4.96 9.83
N SER A 248 -8.97 5.03 8.52
CA SER A 248 -9.00 3.85 7.66
C SER A 248 -7.69 3.08 7.73
N ILE A 249 -7.80 1.76 7.60
CA ILE A 249 -6.65 0.88 7.42
C ILE A 249 -6.35 0.77 5.94
N TYR A 250 -5.09 1.01 5.59
CA TYR A 250 -4.59 0.91 4.23
C TYR A 250 -3.53 -0.17 4.13
N LYS A 251 -3.45 -0.81 2.98
CA LYS A 251 -2.34 -1.70 2.63
C LYS A 251 -1.40 -0.98 1.67
N ALA A 252 -0.18 -0.70 2.12
CA ALA A 252 0.89 -0.18 1.27
C ALA A 252 1.66 -1.33 0.61
N ARG A 253 2.04 -1.13 -0.65
CA ARG A 253 2.96 -2.00 -1.37
C ARG A 253 3.95 -1.16 -2.14
N ILE A 254 5.23 -1.42 -1.94
CA ILE A 254 6.35 -0.75 -2.58
C ILE A 254 7.08 -1.79 -3.42
N LEU A 255 7.30 -1.49 -4.70
CA LEU A 255 8.14 -2.28 -5.58
C LEU A 255 9.32 -1.42 -6.02
N GLY A 256 10.53 -1.86 -5.66
CA GLY A 256 11.77 -1.36 -6.20
C GLY A 256 12.26 -2.30 -7.32
N ASP A 257 12.69 -1.73 -8.46
CA ASP A 257 13.25 -2.48 -9.59
C ASP A 257 14.37 -1.65 -10.24
N GLY A 258 15.60 -1.83 -9.76
CA GLY A 258 16.71 -0.95 -10.10
C GLY A 258 16.45 0.47 -9.65
N GLN A 259 16.28 1.38 -10.62
CA GLN A 259 15.95 2.79 -10.38
C GLN A 259 14.44 3.05 -10.38
N TYR A 260 13.62 2.09 -10.80
CA TYR A 260 12.17 2.21 -10.79
C TYR A 260 11.60 1.97 -9.40
N VAL A 261 10.64 2.81 -9.03
CA VAL A 261 9.83 2.60 -7.82
C VAL A 261 8.36 2.75 -8.16
N LYS A 262 7.58 1.75 -7.79
CA LYS A 262 6.13 1.82 -7.84
C LYS A 262 5.57 1.74 -6.42
N VAL A 263 4.59 2.58 -6.12
CA VAL A 263 3.88 2.55 -4.84
C VAL A 263 2.40 2.33 -5.10
N TYR A 264 1.85 1.37 -4.36
CA TYR A 264 0.44 1.00 -4.42
C TYR A 264 -0.17 1.18 -3.04
N VAL A 265 -1.40 1.65 -2.99
CA VAL A 265 -2.21 1.69 -1.77
C VAL A 265 -3.58 1.11 -2.08
N GLY A 266 -3.96 0.10 -1.30
CA GLY A 266 -5.17 -0.68 -1.59
C GLY A 266 -5.09 -1.36 -2.96
N ASP A 267 -6.06 -1.07 -3.81
CA ASP A 267 -6.25 -1.64 -5.15
C ASP A 267 -5.62 -0.81 -6.29
N ARG A 268 -4.96 0.29 -5.97
CA ARG A 268 -4.45 1.23 -6.97
C ARG A 268 -2.96 1.39 -6.95
N ARG A 269 -2.36 1.51 -8.14
CA ARG A 269 -1.01 2.05 -8.28
C ARG A 269 -1.08 3.57 -8.21
N ILE A 270 -0.50 4.14 -7.16
CA ILE A 270 -0.51 5.59 -6.92
C ILE A 270 0.68 6.27 -7.57
N LEU A 271 1.85 5.62 -7.51
CA LEU A 271 3.08 6.17 -8.07
C LEU A 271 3.79 5.17 -8.99
N ASN A 272 4.40 5.69 -10.04
CA ASN A 272 5.31 4.99 -10.95
C ASN A 272 6.46 5.94 -11.30
N VAL A 273 7.60 5.78 -10.63
CA VAL A 273 8.71 6.73 -10.64
C VAL A 273 9.94 6.07 -11.28
N PRO A 274 10.37 6.48 -12.47
CA PRO A 274 11.42 5.79 -13.22
C PRO A 274 12.84 6.00 -12.70
N ASN A 275 13.13 7.11 -12.01
CA ASN A 275 14.50 7.47 -11.60
C ASN A 275 14.57 7.74 -10.09
N ALA A 276 13.87 6.94 -9.30
CA ALA A 276 13.80 7.13 -7.86
C ALA A 276 15.08 6.70 -7.14
N ASP A 277 15.64 5.54 -7.49
CA ASP A 277 16.82 4.95 -6.84
C ASP A 277 16.79 5.10 -5.31
N LEU A 278 16.04 4.23 -4.65
CA LEU A 278 15.83 4.29 -3.19
C LEU A 278 17.05 3.87 -2.38
N GLU A 279 18.18 3.54 -3.01
CA GLU A 279 19.29 2.86 -2.36
C GLU A 279 18.92 1.44 -1.91
N ARG A 280 19.85 0.67 -1.41
CA ARG A 280 19.62 -0.69 -0.94
C ARG A 280 20.59 -1.04 0.18
N SER A 281 20.02 -1.45 1.29
CA SER A 281 20.74 -1.92 2.48
C SER A 281 20.12 -3.24 2.96
N ASN A 282 20.74 -3.87 3.90
CA ASN A 282 20.12 -4.94 4.70
C ASN A 282 19.32 -4.38 5.89
N LYS A 283 19.16 -3.06 5.99
CA LYS A 283 18.42 -2.39 7.05
C LYS A 283 17.40 -1.42 6.43
N ILE A 284 16.13 -1.59 6.78
CA ILE A 284 15.06 -0.68 6.40
C ILE A 284 14.69 0.14 7.64
N ALA A 285 14.74 1.46 7.51
CA ALA A 285 14.42 2.38 8.60
C ALA A 285 13.00 2.94 8.44
N PHE A 286 12.31 3.07 9.55
CA PHE A 286 11.04 3.78 9.68
C PHE A 286 11.20 4.95 10.63
N TRP A 287 10.69 6.09 10.24
CA TRP A 287 10.33 7.19 11.14
C TRP A 287 8.84 7.41 11.03
N VAL A 288 8.19 7.57 12.17
CA VAL A 288 6.74 7.64 12.29
C VAL A 288 6.41 8.91 13.05
N ASP A 289 5.63 9.79 12.43
CA ASP A 289 4.97 10.92 13.08
C ASP A 289 3.66 10.42 13.70
N ALA A 290 3.58 10.45 15.03
CA ALA A 290 2.45 9.93 15.78
C ALA A 290 2.23 10.66 17.09
N HIS A 291 0.98 10.67 17.56
CA HIS A 291 0.57 11.31 18.80
C HIS A 291 -0.30 10.36 19.64
N GLU A 292 -0.27 10.53 20.96
CA GLU A 292 -0.98 9.67 21.91
C GLU A 292 -2.49 9.56 21.62
N GLN A 293 -3.14 10.67 21.25
CA GLN A 293 -4.59 10.68 20.95
C GLN A 293 -4.93 10.03 19.61
N ASN A 294 -3.98 9.98 18.69
CA ASN A 294 -4.14 9.45 17.33
C ASN A 294 -2.92 8.62 16.95
N PRO A 295 -2.71 7.44 17.58
CA PRO A 295 -1.53 6.64 17.38
C PRO A 295 -1.43 6.10 15.96
N ALA A 296 -0.21 5.97 15.48
CA ALA A 296 0.04 5.26 14.22
C ALA A 296 0.07 3.75 14.47
N MET A 297 -0.48 3.00 13.54
CA MET A 297 -0.65 1.56 13.62
C MET A 297 -0.04 0.87 12.40
N PHE A 298 0.72 -0.20 12.61
CA PHE A 298 1.35 -0.98 11.54
C PHE A 298 1.19 -2.47 11.78
N ALA A 299 1.00 -3.25 10.71
CA ALA A 299 0.91 -4.71 10.79
C ALA A 299 1.35 -5.39 9.49
N ASN A 300 1.49 -6.72 9.54
CA ASN A 300 1.67 -7.58 8.37
C ASN A 300 2.85 -7.19 7.48
N PHE A 301 4.00 -6.90 8.07
CA PHE A 301 5.20 -6.55 7.33
C PHE A 301 5.71 -7.73 6.50
N ARG A 302 5.95 -7.49 5.22
CA ARG A 302 6.56 -8.46 4.32
C ARG A 302 7.57 -7.77 3.41
N VAL A 303 8.81 -8.23 3.44
CA VAL A 303 9.87 -7.83 2.50
C VAL A 303 10.31 -9.06 1.74
N ALA A 304 10.37 -8.94 0.41
CA ALA A 304 10.76 -10.06 -0.43
C ALA A 304 11.63 -9.63 -1.61
N ALA A 305 12.58 -10.47 -1.96
CA ALA A 305 13.36 -10.35 -3.19
C ALA A 305 12.48 -10.71 -4.39
N GLY A 306 12.68 -10.03 -5.51
CA GLY A 306 12.12 -10.42 -6.79
C GLY A 306 12.70 -11.74 -7.26
N GLY A 307 11.85 -12.60 -7.86
CA GLY A 307 12.25 -13.90 -8.38
C GLY A 307 12.65 -13.86 -9.85
N LYS A 308 13.07 -15.04 -10.33
CA LYS A 308 13.22 -15.33 -11.75
C LYS A 308 11.85 -15.18 -12.45
N LYS A 309 11.86 -15.03 -13.78
CA LYS A 309 10.62 -15.17 -14.53
C LYS A 309 9.98 -16.53 -14.21
N LEU A 310 8.67 -16.57 -14.16
CA LEU A 310 7.91 -17.75 -13.74
C LEU A 310 8.28 -18.98 -14.57
N TYR A 311 8.43 -18.82 -15.90
CA TYR A 311 8.83 -19.90 -16.80
C TYR A 311 10.26 -20.39 -16.52
N ASP A 312 11.21 -19.49 -16.32
CA ASP A 312 12.62 -19.88 -16.08
C ASP A 312 12.74 -20.69 -14.79
N ALA A 313 12.05 -20.28 -13.73
CA ALA A 313 11.99 -21.01 -12.46
C ALA A 313 11.33 -22.39 -12.62
N LEU A 314 10.24 -22.45 -13.38
CA LEU A 314 9.53 -23.70 -13.67
C LEU A 314 10.36 -24.65 -14.54
N ALA A 315 11.05 -24.13 -15.55
CA ALA A 315 11.90 -24.90 -16.44
C ALA A 315 13.10 -25.51 -15.69
N GLU A 316 13.68 -24.77 -14.76
CA GLU A 316 14.85 -25.19 -13.98
C GLU A 316 14.52 -26.30 -12.97
N SER A 317 13.39 -26.16 -12.25
CA SER A 317 13.07 -27.03 -11.10
C SER A 317 11.85 -27.93 -11.30
N GLY A 318 11.13 -27.78 -12.40
CA GLY A 318 9.87 -28.48 -12.66
C GLY A 318 8.71 -27.97 -11.82
N ARG A 319 8.94 -27.01 -10.90
CA ARG A 319 7.93 -26.41 -10.02
C ARG A 319 8.29 -24.99 -9.63
N VAL A 320 7.26 -24.19 -9.36
CA VAL A 320 7.44 -22.82 -8.87
C VAL A 320 6.33 -22.43 -7.92
N ALA A 321 6.69 -21.91 -6.75
CA ALA A 321 5.73 -21.34 -5.81
C ALA A 321 5.36 -19.92 -6.23
N THR A 322 4.07 -19.59 -6.20
CA THR A 322 3.57 -18.24 -6.42
C THR A 322 3.15 -17.63 -5.10
N GLN A 323 3.61 -16.41 -4.82
CA GLN A 323 3.22 -15.63 -3.64
C GLN A 323 2.17 -14.56 -3.96
N GLY A 324 1.80 -14.41 -5.23
CA GLY A 324 0.89 -13.38 -5.74
C GLY A 324 -0.53 -13.88 -5.99
N ILE A 325 -0.92 -15.05 -5.51
CA ILE A 325 -2.30 -15.53 -5.54
C ILE A 325 -2.86 -15.42 -4.12
N TYR A 326 -3.86 -14.54 -3.95
CA TYR A 326 -4.46 -14.21 -2.67
C TYR A 326 -5.89 -14.74 -2.58
N PHE A 327 -6.26 -15.15 -1.37
CA PHE A 327 -7.62 -15.60 -1.04
C PHE A 327 -8.13 -14.83 0.18
N ASP A 328 -9.44 -14.81 0.35
CA ASP A 328 -10.01 -14.38 1.62
C ASP A 328 -9.72 -15.38 2.73
N THR A 329 -9.70 -14.89 3.98
CA THR A 329 -9.45 -15.72 5.14
C THR A 329 -10.48 -16.86 5.24
N GLY A 330 -10.00 -18.09 5.34
CA GLY A 330 -10.84 -19.28 5.41
C GLY A 330 -11.65 -19.60 4.13
N SER A 331 -11.40 -18.92 3.01
CA SER A 331 -12.13 -19.02 1.75
C SER A 331 -11.24 -19.47 0.59
N ASP A 332 -11.88 -19.98 -0.45
CA ASP A 332 -11.30 -20.32 -1.75
C ASP A 332 -11.51 -19.22 -2.81
N ARG A 333 -12.18 -18.13 -2.44
CA ARG A 333 -12.38 -17.01 -3.37
C ARG A 333 -11.06 -16.31 -3.68
N VAL A 334 -10.68 -16.34 -4.97
CA VAL A 334 -9.50 -15.66 -5.48
C VAL A 334 -9.74 -14.15 -5.45
N ARG A 335 -8.88 -13.44 -4.75
CA ARG A 335 -8.96 -11.98 -4.66
C ARG A 335 -8.49 -11.29 -5.93
N PRO A 336 -9.06 -10.11 -6.27
CA PRO A 336 -8.70 -9.35 -7.47
C PRO A 336 -7.21 -9.00 -7.58
N GLU A 337 -6.52 -8.81 -6.45
CA GLU A 337 -5.07 -8.56 -6.41
C GLU A 337 -4.23 -9.67 -7.01
N SER A 338 -4.80 -10.86 -7.22
CA SER A 338 -4.13 -11.99 -7.87
C SER A 338 -3.99 -11.82 -9.39
N SER A 339 -4.66 -10.82 -9.99
CA SER A 339 -4.71 -10.59 -11.43
C SER A 339 -3.32 -10.55 -12.10
N PRO A 340 -2.30 -9.85 -11.59
CA PRO A 340 -0.99 -9.81 -12.24
C PRO A 340 -0.33 -11.19 -12.34
N THR A 341 -0.44 -11.99 -11.29
CA THR A 341 0.12 -13.35 -11.25
C THR A 341 -0.64 -14.28 -12.18
N LEU A 342 -1.98 -14.21 -12.19
CA LEU A 342 -2.81 -15.02 -13.10
C LEU A 342 -2.56 -14.64 -14.57
N LYS A 343 -2.38 -13.34 -14.90
CA LYS A 343 -2.00 -12.88 -16.24
C LYS A 343 -0.63 -13.42 -16.66
N GLU A 344 0.34 -13.46 -15.76
CA GLU A 344 1.66 -14.02 -16.04
C GLU A 344 1.60 -15.52 -16.30
N ILE A 345 0.84 -16.29 -15.51
CA ILE A 345 0.63 -17.72 -15.73
C ILE A 345 -0.03 -17.98 -17.08
N ALA A 346 -1.06 -17.20 -17.41
CA ALA A 346 -1.77 -17.33 -18.68
C ALA A 346 -0.87 -16.98 -19.88
N ALA A 347 -0.06 -15.89 -19.77
CA ALA A 347 0.90 -15.51 -20.80
C ALA A 347 1.97 -16.60 -21.00
N MET A 348 2.54 -17.15 -19.91
CA MET A 348 3.48 -18.26 -19.96
C MET A 348 2.88 -19.48 -20.69
N LEU A 349 1.63 -19.84 -20.37
CA LEU A 349 0.95 -20.95 -21.04
C LEU A 349 0.63 -20.65 -22.52
N LYS A 350 0.41 -19.40 -22.88
CA LYS A 350 0.20 -18.97 -24.27
C LYS A 350 1.50 -19.00 -25.07
N GLU A 351 2.63 -18.61 -24.48
CA GLU A 351 3.94 -18.64 -25.11
C GLU A 351 4.49 -20.07 -25.27
N HIS A 352 4.06 -21.02 -24.40
CA HIS A 352 4.53 -22.41 -24.36
C HIS A 352 3.32 -23.35 -24.51
N GLU A 353 2.92 -23.61 -25.74
CA GLU A 353 1.69 -24.35 -26.07
C GLU A 353 1.67 -25.79 -25.53
N ASP A 354 2.82 -26.46 -25.47
CA ASP A 354 2.96 -27.83 -24.94
C ASP A 354 2.99 -27.91 -23.42
N LEU A 355 3.13 -26.77 -22.73
CA LEU A 355 3.24 -26.74 -21.28
C LEU A 355 1.89 -27.08 -20.62
N LYS A 356 1.90 -28.10 -19.78
CA LYS A 356 0.78 -28.49 -18.91
C LYS A 356 1.17 -28.33 -17.45
N LEU A 357 0.24 -27.93 -16.61
CA LEU A 357 0.49 -27.62 -15.21
C LEU A 357 -0.48 -28.30 -14.26
N THR A 358 0.05 -28.84 -13.19
CA THR A 358 -0.73 -29.11 -11.97
C THR A 358 -0.64 -27.89 -11.04
N ILE A 359 -1.78 -27.37 -10.62
CA ILE A 359 -1.91 -26.29 -9.64
C ILE A 359 -2.04 -26.92 -8.28
N GLU A 360 -1.00 -26.84 -7.44
CA GLU A 360 -1.01 -27.40 -6.09
C GLU A 360 -1.32 -26.31 -5.05
N GLY A 361 -2.39 -26.51 -4.26
CA GLY A 361 -2.74 -25.66 -3.13
C GLY A 361 -2.12 -26.17 -1.83
N HIS A 362 -1.55 -25.26 -1.04
CA HIS A 362 -0.93 -25.57 0.26
C HIS A 362 -1.43 -24.65 1.35
N THR A 363 -1.44 -25.15 2.59
CA THR A 363 -1.72 -24.38 3.82
C THR A 363 -0.53 -24.46 4.77
N ASP A 364 -0.54 -23.63 5.79
CA ASP A 364 0.23 -23.89 7.01
C ASP A 364 -0.45 -24.98 7.85
N ASN A 365 0.10 -25.27 9.03
CA ASN A 365 -0.41 -26.31 9.94
C ASN A 365 -1.43 -25.79 10.97
N VAL A 366 -1.93 -24.57 10.81
CA VAL A 366 -2.93 -24.02 11.74
C VAL A 366 -4.30 -24.57 11.40
N GLY A 367 -4.99 -25.12 12.41
CA GLY A 367 -6.32 -25.74 12.26
C GLY A 367 -6.28 -27.25 11.97
N ALA A 368 -7.47 -27.83 11.74
CA ALA A 368 -7.62 -29.27 11.52
C ALA A 368 -7.08 -29.71 10.15
N ALA A 369 -6.33 -30.81 10.09
CA ALA A 369 -5.71 -31.30 8.85
C ALA A 369 -6.74 -31.56 7.74
N ALA A 370 -7.92 -32.13 8.06
CA ALA A 370 -8.97 -32.35 7.07
C ALA A 370 -9.54 -31.03 6.49
N ALA A 371 -9.69 -29.98 7.32
CA ALA A 371 -10.13 -28.69 6.89
C ALA A 371 -9.08 -28.02 5.97
N ASN A 372 -7.80 -28.12 6.31
CA ASN A 372 -6.69 -27.63 5.49
C ASN A 372 -6.60 -28.37 4.15
N GLN A 373 -6.80 -29.68 4.14
CA GLN A 373 -6.86 -30.49 2.92
C GLN A 373 -7.98 -29.99 2.00
N SER A 374 -9.22 -29.92 2.50
CA SER A 374 -10.37 -29.45 1.74
C SER A 374 -10.21 -28.00 1.25
N LEU A 375 -9.69 -27.08 2.09
CA LEU A 375 -9.47 -25.69 1.72
C LEU A 375 -8.43 -25.58 0.60
N SER A 376 -7.34 -26.34 0.68
CA SER A 376 -6.29 -26.32 -0.35
C SER A 376 -6.77 -26.86 -1.71
N GLU A 377 -7.62 -27.89 -1.71
CA GLU A 377 -8.27 -28.42 -2.92
C GLU A 377 -9.16 -27.37 -3.58
N LYS A 378 -10.05 -26.74 -2.79
CA LYS A 378 -10.93 -25.68 -3.29
C LYS A 378 -10.15 -24.50 -3.86
N ARG A 379 -9.07 -24.07 -3.20
CA ARG A 379 -8.21 -22.99 -3.66
C ARG A 379 -7.51 -23.30 -4.97
N ALA A 380 -6.94 -24.50 -5.11
CA ALA A 380 -6.32 -24.95 -6.36
C ALA A 380 -7.34 -24.98 -7.51
N ALA A 381 -8.55 -25.52 -7.24
CA ALA A 381 -9.64 -25.52 -8.21
C ALA A 381 -10.10 -24.11 -8.60
N ALA A 382 -10.20 -23.18 -7.65
CA ALA A 382 -10.57 -21.80 -7.91
C ALA A 382 -9.56 -21.08 -8.80
N VAL A 383 -8.25 -21.32 -8.63
CA VAL A 383 -7.20 -20.82 -9.53
C VAL A 383 -7.36 -21.37 -10.94
N LYS A 384 -7.59 -22.68 -11.09
CA LYS A 384 -7.88 -23.30 -12.37
C LYS A 384 -9.10 -22.64 -13.06
N VAL A 385 -10.19 -22.49 -12.33
CA VAL A 385 -11.41 -21.83 -12.84
C VAL A 385 -11.13 -20.39 -13.29
N ALA A 386 -10.34 -19.63 -12.54
CA ALA A 386 -9.97 -18.27 -12.90
C ALA A 386 -9.12 -18.24 -14.19
N LEU A 387 -8.12 -19.12 -14.32
CA LEU A 387 -7.27 -19.20 -15.53
C LEU A 387 -8.08 -19.58 -16.79
N VAL A 388 -8.99 -20.53 -16.67
CA VAL A 388 -9.84 -20.95 -17.78
C VAL A 388 -10.88 -19.89 -18.13
N GLY A 389 -11.64 -19.41 -17.13
CA GLY A 389 -12.79 -18.55 -17.35
C GLY A 389 -12.43 -17.08 -17.64
N SER A 390 -11.38 -16.53 -16.99
CA SER A 390 -11.03 -15.11 -17.14
C SER A 390 -9.85 -14.86 -18.08
N TYR A 391 -8.99 -15.87 -18.30
CA TYR A 391 -7.76 -15.70 -19.10
C TYR A 391 -7.70 -16.63 -20.32
N GLY A 392 -8.73 -17.45 -20.56
CA GLY A 392 -8.88 -18.26 -21.77
C GLY A 392 -7.87 -19.42 -21.90
N VAL A 393 -7.35 -19.90 -20.77
CA VAL A 393 -6.44 -21.07 -20.78
C VAL A 393 -7.25 -22.34 -21.00
N ASP A 394 -6.77 -23.23 -21.88
CA ASP A 394 -7.42 -24.53 -22.11
C ASP A 394 -7.43 -25.39 -20.84
N ALA A 395 -8.61 -25.81 -20.42
CA ALA A 395 -8.83 -26.63 -19.22
C ALA A 395 -8.08 -27.99 -19.26
N ALA A 396 -7.83 -28.53 -20.46
CA ALA A 396 -7.08 -29.77 -20.68
C ALA A 396 -5.59 -29.66 -20.35
N ARG A 397 -5.09 -28.44 -20.24
CA ARG A 397 -3.70 -28.14 -19.87
C ARG A 397 -3.49 -27.94 -18.38
N LEU A 398 -4.55 -27.96 -17.59
CA LEU A 398 -4.53 -27.64 -16.17
C LEU A 398 -5.12 -28.78 -15.34
N GLU A 399 -4.38 -29.23 -14.33
CA GLU A 399 -4.89 -30.01 -13.23
C GLU A 399 -4.88 -29.20 -11.92
N SER A 400 -5.67 -29.57 -10.94
CA SER A 400 -5.69 -28.93 -9.63
C SER A 400 -5.66 -29.99 -8.51
N LYS A 401 -4.83 -29.76 -7.49
CA LYS A 401 -4.64 -30.67 -6.37
C LYS A 401 -4.44 -29.89 -5.07
N GLY A 402 -5.14 -30.29 -4.02
CA GLY A 402 -4.86 -29.81 -2.66
C GLY A 402 -3.91 -30.73 -1.93
N LEU A 403 -2.98 -30.14 -1.21
CA LEU A 403 -2.00 -30.87 -0.40
C LEU A 403 -2.07 -30.47 1.09
N GLY A 404 -2.94 -29.52 1.44
CA GLY A 404 -3.04 -29.04 2.82
C GLY A 404 -1.69 -28.66 3.40
N ALA A 405 -1.42 -29.08 4.63
CA ALA A 405 -0.15 -28.88 5.32
C ALA A 405 0.86 -30.04 5.14
N THR A 406 0.59 -31.02 4.26
CA THR A 406 1.40 -32.26 4.16
C THR A 406 2.76 -32.07 3.51
N LYS A 407 2.94 -30.99 2.71
CA LYS A 407 4.21 -30.67 2.05
C LYS A 407 4.66 -29.24 2.39
N PRO A 408 5.16 -29.00 3.60
CA PRO A 408 5.61 -27.68 4.00
C PRO A 408 6.89 -27.29 3.24
N ALA A 409 6.95 -26.03 2.74
CA ALA A 409 8.14 -25.44 2.16
C ALA A 409 9.12 -24.92 3.21
N ALA A 410 8.62 -24.66 4.42
CA ALA A 410 9.39 -24.20 5.57
C ALA A 410 8.76 -24.71 6.88
N LYS A 411 9.51 -24.61 7.99
CA LYS A 411 8.99 -24.96 9.32
C LYS A 411 7.81 -24.05 9.68
N ASN A 412 6.77 -24.60 10.31
CA ASN A 412 5.57 -23.86 10.71
C ASN A 412 5.71 -23.11 12.06
N ASP A 413 6.85 -23.17 12.70
CA ASP A 413 7.14 -22.58 14.01
C ASP A 413 7.35 -21.04 13.92
N THR A 414 7.63 -20.52 12.73
CA THR A 414 7.79 -19.07 12.47
C THR A 414 6.66 -18.51 11.62
N ALA A 415 6.41 -17.19 11.73
CA ALA A 415 5.44 -16.49 10.90
C ALA A 415 5.84 -16.55 9.40
N GLU A 416 7.14 -16.40 9.10
CA GLU A 416 7.64 -16.56 7.72
C GLU A 416 7.47 -17.96 7.19
N GLY A 417 7.75 -18.97 8.01
CA GLY A 417 7.58 -20.36 7.61
C GLY A 417 6.13 -20.66 7.26
N ARG A 418 5.19 -20.23 8.10
CA ARG A 418 3.76 -20.34 7.82
C ARG A 418 3.37 -19.57 6.55
N GLN A 419 3.89 -18.34 6.38
CA GLN A 419 3.63 -17.56 5.16
C GLN A 419 4.16 -18.26 3.89
N LYS A 420 5.34 -18.86 3.94
CA LYS A 420 5.88 -19.66 2.84
C LYS A 420 5.04 -20.91 2.55
N ASN A 421 4.40 -21.48 3.59
CA ASN A 421 3.55 -22.65 3.45
C ASN A 421 2.17 -22.33 2.85
N ARG A 422 1.61 -21.15 3.12
CA ARG A 422 0.37 -20.65 2.50
C ARG A 422 0.65 -20.18 1.06
N ARG A 423 0.68 -21.11 0.11
CA ARG A 423 1.08 -20.84 -1.27
C ARG A 423 0.28 -21.64 -2.29
N VAL A 424 0.35 -21.24 -3.51
CA VAL A 424 0.01 -22.04 -4.69
C VAL A 424 1.30 -22.36 -5.44
N GLU A 425 1.53 -23.62 -5.74
CA GLU A 425 2.62 -24.07 -6.60
C GLU A 425 2.10 -24.47 -7.96
N LEU A 426 2.86 -24.13 -9.00
CA LEU A 426 2.69 -24.64 -10.35
C LEU A 426 3.72 -25.75 -10.56
N VAL A 427 3.28 -26.91 -10.97
CA VAL A 427 4.12 -28.08 -11.20
C VAL A 427 3.96 -28.51 -12.64
N LYS A 428 5.07 -28.61 -13.38
CA LYS A 428 5.10 -29.12 -14.76
C LYS A 428 4.66 -30.58 -14.78
N MET A 429 3.72 -30.92 -15.63
CA MET A 429 3.28 -32.31 -15.89
C MET A 429 4.21 -33.00 -16.88
#